data_c86abfe3860471fbba90192b0f72733d
#
_entry.id   c86abfe3860471fbba90192b0f72733d
#
_cell.length_a   1.000
_cell.length_b   1.000
_cell.length_c   1.000
_cell.angle_alpha   90.00
_cell.angle_beta   90.00
_cell.angle_gamma   90.00
#
_symmetry.space_group_name_H-M   'P 1'
#
loop_
_entity.id
_entity.type
_entity.pdbx_description
1 polymer ?
#
loop_
_entity_poly.entity_id
_entity_poly.type
_entity_poly.pdbx_seq_one_letter_code
_entity_poly.pdbx_strand_id
1 'polypeptide(L)'
;MKPQESIKYYQTLISHRKKNKTFINFLSIFSIASLSIGTAAMVIILSVFNGLEESLKSIYRDFDPDIKIISKEKTFIKNNVQDELLSNKNVEVVTPFIETKSLLQNNGKEVVSIIKGVDKTFPNQGRVINNLTEGKFVVYDNEINNVVIGRGIKYSLGINTNSNFESITAFVLSDSIRITPQMLNANLYQKNKLNVVGVFAIENTFDNDYIFTSLNTAQKILKKDMMISGYEIKVKNINNLNSTKEEIKNLLGEDYKVMSFAEIRGGLYKILETEKLVVYAIFSMILILSSLNIFFLLIMMSVEKTRDISILYSIGVKRNTVKNTFILQGVLIGMSGVLIGLFFGIMISFLQQETGFVKINLPNSIINAYPVKIEAYDVFLITIIVLIISSIASIFPSIITSSTKNFENTSNNLS
;
A
#
# COMPACT_ATOMS: atom_id res chain seq x y z
N MET A 1 -54.89 -40.50 -33.31
CA MET A 1 -53.94 -39.40 -33.60
C MET A 1 -53.45 -39.59 -35.02
N LYS A 2 -53.64 -38.61 -35.88
CA LYS A 2 -53.15 -38.70 -37.28
C LYS A 2 -51.61 -38.62 -37.28
N PRO A 3 -50.92 -39.39 -38.15
CA PRO A 3 -49.43 -39.45 -38.15
C PRO A 3 -48.73 -38.07 -38.26
N GLN A 4 -49.39 -37.09 -38.82
CA GLN A 4 -48.86 -35.72 -38.98
C GLN A 4 -48.86 -34.92 -37.66
N GLU A 5 -49.76 -35.21 -36.70
CA GLU A 5 -49.79 -34.52 -35.40
C GLU A 5 -48.72 -35.03 -34.48
N SER A 6 -48.34 -36.31 -34.54
CA SER A 6 -47.26 -36.89 -33.78
C SER A 6 -45.89 -36.33 -34.20
N ILE A 7 -45.67 -36.14 -35.52
CA ILE A 7 -44.42 -35.56 -36.06
C ILE A 7 -44.27 -34.10 -35.61
N LYS A 8 -45.31 -33.30 -35.61
CA LYS A 8 -45.32 -31.90 -35.18
C LYS A 8 -45.08 -31.78 -33.68
N TYR A 9 -45.61 -32.70 -32.89
CA TYR A 9 -45.38 -32.78 -31.45
C TYR A 9 -43.94 -33.15 -31.10
N TYR A 10 -43.34 -34.11 -31.82
CA TYR A 10 -41.92 -34.46 -31.68
C TYR A 10 -40.99 -33.34 -32.13
N GLN A 11 -41.29 -32.63 -33.23
CA GLN A 11 -40.50 -31.48 -33.67
C GLN A 11 -40.54 -30.32 -32.65
N THR A 12 -41.71 -30.03 -32.06
CA THR A 12 -41.81 -29.00 -30.98
C THR A 12 -41.05 -29.42 -29.73
N LEU A 13 -41.12 -30.68 -29.32
CA LEU A 13 -40.38 -31.23 -28.16
C LEU A 13 -38.84 -31.15 -28.39
N ILE A 14 -38.38 -31.49 -29.59
CA ILE A 14 -36.96 -31.42 -29.93
C ILE A 14 -36.52 -29.95 -30.00
N SER A 15 -37.34 -29.06 -30.54
CA SER A 15 -37.06 -27.62 -30.62
C SER A 15 -36.98 -26.98 -29.21
N HIS A 16 -37.88 -27.29 -28.32
CA HIS A 16 -37.85 -26.85 -26.93
C HIS A 16 -36.62 -27.38 -26.20
N ARG A 17 -36.28 -28.66 -26.38
CA ARG A 17 -35.08 -29.26 -25.74
C ARG A 17 -33.76 -28.64 -26.25
N LYS A 18 -33.71 -28.23 -27.51
CA LYS A 18 -32.55 -27.55 -28.12
C LYS A 18 -32.43 -26.09 -27.63
N LYS A 19 -33.58 -25.41 -27.47
CA LYS A 19 -33.64 -24.01 -26.99
C LYS A 19 -33.24 -23.87 -25.52
N ASN A 20 -33.64 -24.80 -24.68
CA ASN A 20 -33.28 -24.78 -23.23
C ASN A 20 -31.79 -25.09 -23.01
N LYS A 21 -31.19 -26.03 -23.78
CA LYS A 21 -29.73 -26.28 -23.74
C LYS A 21 -28.92 -25.05 -24.12
N THR A 22 -29.39 -24.26 -25.08
CA THR A 22 -28.72 -23.03 -25.49
C THR A 22 -28.77 -21.98 -24.40
N PHE A 23 -29.90 -21.87 -23.66
CA PHE A 23 -30.07 -20.93 -22.57
C PHE A 23 -29.19 -21.26 -21.36
N ILE A 24 -29.10 -22.55 -20.97
CA ILE A 24 -28.22 -22.98 -19.86
C ILE A 24 -26.76 -22.76 -20.20
N ASN A 25 -26.33 -23.08 -21.44
CA ASN A 25 -24.97 -22.82 -21.89
C ASN A 25 -24.67 -21.32 -21.85
N PHE A 26 -25.60 -20.47 -22.29
CA PHE A 26 -25.45 -19.02 -22.20
C PHE A 26 -25.31 -18.56 -20.75
N LEU A 27 -26.15 -19.03 -19.83
CA LEU A 27 -26.12 -18.68 -18.42
C LEU A 27 -24.82 -19.16 -17.76
N SER A 28 -24.30 -20.34 -18.16
CA SER A 28 -23.00 -20.86 -17.69
C SER A 28 -21.85 -19.97 -18.12
N ILE A 29 -21.79 -19.60 -19.42
CA ILE A 29 -20.78 -18.69 -19.95
C ILE A 29 -20.85 -17.33 -19.24
N PHE A 30 -22.07 -16.81 -19.04
CA PHE A 30 -22.29 -15.54 -18.36
C PHE A 30 -21.81 -15.57 -16.89
N SER A 31 -22.06 -16.69 -16.18
CA SER A 31 -21.58 -16.89 -14.81
C SER A 31 -20.06 -16.92 -14.73
N ILE A 32 -19.41 -17.67 -15.66
CA ILE A 32 -17.96 -17.72 -15.75
C ILE A 32 -17.39 -16.34 -16.08
N ALA A 33 -17.96 -15.65 -17.06
CA ALA A 33 -17.51 -14.32 -17.49
C ALA A 33 -17.63 -13.28 -16.36
N SER A 34 -18.75 -13.28 -15.65
CA SER A 34 -19.00 -12.38 -14.51
C SER A 34 -17.96 -12.56 -13.38
N LEU A 35 -17.67 -13.83 -13.01
CA LEU A 35 -16.63 -14.14 -12.04
C LEU A 35 -15.23 -13.82 -12.54
N SER A 36 -14.97 -14.08 -13.83
CA SER A 36 -13.66 -13.78 -14.44
C SER A 36 -13.37 -12.29 -14.41
N ILE A 37 -14.36 -11.45 -14.78
CA ILE A 37 -14.22 -9.99 -14.75
C ILE A 37 -14.00 -9.50 -13.32
N GLY A 38 -14.79 -9.99 -12.34
CA GLY A 38 -14.63 -9.63 -10.94
C GLY A 38 -13.26 -10.04 -10.38
N THR A 39 -12.80 -11.25 -10.71
CA THR A 39 -11.48 -11.75 -10.29
C THR A 39 -10.35 -10.95 -10.94
N ALA A 40 -10.44 -10.69 -12.26
CA ALA A 40 -9.44 -9.90 -12.96
C ALA A 40 -9.35 -8.47 -12.43
N ALA A 41 -10.50 -7.82 -12.18
CA ALA A 41 -10.54 -6.48 -11.60
C ALA A 41 -9.92 -6.44 -10.21
N MET A 42 -10.19 -7.44 -9.37
CA MET A 42 -9.58 -7.55 -8.03
C MET A 42 -8.07 -7.71 -8.10
N VAL A 43 -7.55 -8.55 -9.00
CA VAL A 43 -6.10 -8.72 -9.22
C VAL A 43 -5.47 -7.40 -9.67
N ILE A 44 -6.04 -6.72 -10.66
CA ILE A 44 -5.50 -5.48 -11.19
C ILE A 44 -5.44 -4.40 -10.10
N ILE A 45 -6.54 -4.20 -9.37
CA ILE A 45 -6.61 -3.14 -8.37
C ILE A 45 -5.67 -3.41 -7.19
N LEU A 46 -5.60 -4.66 -6.69
CA LEU A 46 -4.66 -5.00 -5.64
C LEU A 46 -3.21 -4.88 -6.10
N SER A 47 -2.91 -5.25 -7.36
CA SER A 47 -1.56 -5.08 -7.91
C SER A 47 -1.16 -3.61 -8.04
N VAL A 48 -2.08 -2.72 -8.45
CA VAL A 48 -1.86 -1.26 -8.46
C VAL A 48 -1.67 -0.74 -7.04
N PHE A 49 -2.50 -1.19 -6.10
CA PHE A 49 -2.40 -0.78 -4.70
C PHE A 49 -1.04 -1.18 -4.08
N ASN A 50 -0.59 -2.41 -4.30
CA ASN A 50 0.74 -2.87 -3.87
C ASN A 50 1.87 -2.06 -4.51
N GLY A 51 1.73 -1.71 -5.79
CA GLY A 51 2.69 -0.87 -6.50
C GLY A 51 2.78 0.55 -5.92
N LEU A 52 1.64 1.16 -5.61
CA LEU A 52 1.58 2.46 -4.93
C LEU A 52 2.18 2.39 -3.52
N GLU A 53 1.86 1.36 -2.76
CA GLU A 53 2.43 1.12 -1.43
C GLU A 53 3.95 1.00 -1.48
N GLU A 54 4.50 0.22 -2.43
CA GLU A 54 5.95 0.07 -2.60
C GLU A 54 6.62 1.38 -3.02
N SER A 55 5.98 2.13 -3.92
CA SER A 55 6.49 3.44 -4.35
C SER A 55 6.51 4.45 -3.20
N LEU A 56 5.47 4.49 -2.38
CA LEU A 56 5.45 5.33 -1.18
C LEU A 56 6.54 4.91 -0.20
N LYS A 57 6.70 3.62 0.06
CA LYS A 57 7.77 3.10 0.92
C LYS A 57 9.16 3.48 0.40
N SER A 58 9.37 3.43 -0.90
CA SER A 58 10.64 3.84 -1.53
C SER A 58 10.93 5.32 -1.31
N ILE A 59 9.96 6.19 -1.60
CA ILE A 59 10.09 7.65 -1.42
C ILE A 59 10.44 8.00 0.05
N TYR A 60 9.75 7.37 0.99
CA TYR A 60 10.02 7.63 2.41
C TYR A 60 11.37 7.07 2.87
N ARG A 61 11.86 5.96 2.30
CA ARG A 61 13.20 5.43 2.57
C ARG A 61 14.32 6.34 2.09
N ASP A 62 14.08 7.14 1.05
CA ASP A 62 15.05 8.14 0.58
C ASP A 62 15.24 9.29 1.59
N PHE A 63 14.34 9.42 2.56
CA PHE A 63 14.43 10.43 3.61
C PHE A 63 14.62 9.85 5.02
N ASP A 64 13.79 8.88 5.43
CA ASP A 64 13.78 8.32 6.78
C ASP A 64 14.88 7.25 6.97
N PRO A 65 15.45 7.13 8.18
CA PRO A 65 16.43 6.08 8.51
C PRO A 65 15.77 4.70 8.66
N ASP A 66 16.58 3.64 8.57
CA ASP A 66 16.13 2.28 8.87
C ASP A 66 15.68 2.16 10.32
N ILE A 67 16.45 2.76 11.26
CA ILE A 67 16.10 2.86 12.68
C ILE A 67 16.37 4.28 13.16
N LYS A 68 15.40 4.86 13.88
CA LYS A 68 15.51 6.17 14.58
C LYS A 68 15.42 5.94 16.08
N ILE A 69 16.37 6.55 16.81
CA ILE A 69 16.45 6.48 18.27
C ILE A 69 16.26 7.89 18.82
N ILE A 70 15.30 8.06 19.72
CA ILE A 70 15.05 9.31 20.44
C ILE A 70 14.85 9.02 21.93
N SER A 71 15.06 10.00 22.80
CA SER A 71 14.68 9.87 24.20
C SER A 71 13.16 9.90 24.37
N LYS A 72 12.63 9.15 25.34
CA LYS A 72 11.20 9.18 25.70
C LYS A 72 10.82 10.46 26.45
N GLU A 73 11.73 10.99 27.28
CA GLU A 73 11.43 12.08 28.20
C GLU A 73 12.06 13.41 27.78
N LYS A 74 13.22 13.38 27.11
CA LYS A 74 14.02 14.57 26.83
C LYS A 74 14.05 14.89 25.35
N THR A 75 13.86 16.16 25.00
CA THR A 75 14.01 16.63 23.61
C THR A 75 15.47 16.53 23.13
N PHE A 76 16.43 16.72 24.04
CA PHE A 76 17.87 16.67 23.75
C PHE A 76 18.59 15.77 24.74
N ILE A 77 19.54 14.98 24.25
CA ILE A 77 20.38 14.04 25.00
C ILE A 77 21.86 14.32 24.71
N LYS A 78 22.76 13.82 25.55
CA LYS A 78 24.19 13.87 25.26
C LYS A 78 24.57 12.83 24.20
N ASN A 79 25.51 13.16 23.34
CA ASN A 79 26.06 12.22 22.36
C ASN A 79 27.12 11.33 23.06
N ASN A 80 26.69 10.21 23.64
CA ASN A 80 27.54 9.33 24.46
C ASN A 80 27.43 7.82 24.14
N VAL A 81 26.53 7.41 23.23
CA VAL A 81 26.29 5.97 22.93
C VAL A 81 26.56 5.60 21.47
N GLN A 82 27.15 6.52 20.68
CA GLN A 82 27.40 6.30 19.25
C GLN A 82 28.30 5.10 18.98
N ASP A 83 29.42 4.99 19.74
CA ASP A 83 30.40 3.92 19.57
C ASP A 83 29.81 2.55 19.97
N GLU A 84 28.95 2.54 21.00
CA GLU A 84 28.27 1.34 21.45
C GLU A 84 27.26 0.84 20.39
N LEU A 85 26.51 1.75 19.78
CA LEU A 85 25.62 1.42 18.65
C LEU A 85 26.36 0.89 17.44
N LEU A 86 27.55 1.43 17.11
CA LEU A 86 28.42 0.97 16.04
C LEU A 86 29.02 -0.42 16.30
N SER A 87 29.11 -0.87 17.56
CA SER A 87 29.61 -2.21 17.89
C SER A 87 28.68 -3.35 17.44
N ASN A 88 27.41 -3.05 17.14
CA ASN A 88 26.46 -4.04 16.66
C ASN A 88 26.81 -4.50 15.24
N LYS A 89 26.89 -5.81 15.03
CA LYS A 89 27.36 -6.44 13.77
C LYS A 89 26.58 -6.05 12.53
N ASN A 90 25.28 -5.79 12.67
CA ASN A 90 24.38 -5.45 11.55
C ASN A 90 24.22 -3.95 11.35
N VAL A 91 24.80 -3.10 12.19
CA VAL A 91 24.81 -1.65 12.02
C VAL A 91 25.89 -1.27 11.02
N GLU A 92 25.54 -0.46 10.02
CA GLU A 92 26.49 0.07 9.01
C GLU A 92 26.93 1.49 9.37
N VAL A 93 25.97 2.37 9.66
CA VAL A 93 26.22 3.78 9.95
C VAL A 93 25.34 4.22 11.11
N VAL A 94 25.94 5.00 12.02
CA VAL A 94 25.21 5.72 13.10
C VAL A 94 25.47 7.21 12.91
N THR A 95 24.40 7.97 12.74
CA THR A 95 24.44 9.42 12.55
C THR A 95 23.71 10.10 13.71
N PRO A 96 24.41 10.83 14.60
CA PRO A 96 23.77 11.72 15.55
C PRO A 96 23.11 12.89 14.80
N PHE A 97 21.92 13.28 15.23
CA PHE A 97 21.20 14.40 14.63
C PHE A 97 20.56 15.31 15.69
N ILE A 98 20.35 16.56 15.32
CA ILE A 98 19.57 17.52 16.09
C ILE A 98 18.52 18.16 15.17
N GLU A 99 17.27 18.22 15.63
CA GLU A 99 16.17 18.80 14.88
C GLU A 99 15.48 19.90 15.68
N THR A 100 15.15 21.01 15.00
CA THR A 100 14.39 22.10 15.59
C THR A 100 13.55 22.82 14.55
N LYS A 101 12.40 23.37 14.98
CA LYS A 101 11.58 24.24 14.13
C LYS A 101 12.22 25.61 14.03
N SER A 102 12.17 26.20 12.85
CA SER A 102 12.71 27.53 12.56
C SER A 102 11.77 28.29 11.61
N LEU A 103 11.83 29.61 11.66
CA LEU A 103 11.31 30.48 10.63
C LEU A 103 12.46 30.91 9.73
N LEU A 104 12.39 30.59 8.46
CA LEU A 104 13.34 31.03 7.46
C LEU A 104 12.81 32.29 6.78
N GLN A 105 13.72 33.25 6.52
CA GLN A 105 13.39 34.50 5.84
C GLN A 105 14.38 34.79 4.73
N ASN A 106 13.89 35.20 3.56
CA ASN A 106 14.69 35.75 2.46
C ASN A 106 13.88 36.82 1.73
N ASN A 107 14.46 38.03 1.59
CA ASN A 107 13.86 39.16 0.83
C ASN A 107 12.38 39.41 1.15
N GLY A 108 12.00 39.38 2.44
CA GLY A 108 10.62 39.61 2.91
C GLY A 108 9.67 38.42 2.77
N LYS A 109 10.12 37.31 2.20
CA LYS A 109 9.38 36.05 2.19
C LYS A 109 9.77 35.21 3.39
N GLU A 110 8.79 34.47 3.95
CA GLU A 110 8.96 33.68 5.15
C GLU A 110 8.40 32.28 4.97
N VAL A 111 9.05 31.28 5.55
CA VAL A 111 8.58 29.91 5.58
C VAL A 111 8.99 29.22 6.89
N VAL A 112 8.08 28.45 7.47
CA VAL A 112 8.40 27.63 8.64
C VAL A 112 9.06 26.35 8.15
N SER A 113 10.19 25.97 8.74
CA SER A 113 10.93 24.76 8.39
C SER A 113 11.53 24.06 9.59
N ILE A 114 12.02 22.87 9.41
CA ILE A 114 12.77 22.07 10.37
C ILE A 114 14.26 22.13 9.96
N ILE A 115 15.08 22.70 10.83
CA ILE A 115 16.53 22.61 10.69
C ILE A 115 16.95 21.25 11.24
N LYS A 116 17.59 20.44 10.40
CA LYS A 116 18.20 19.17 10.77
C LYS A 116 19.72 19.28 10.68
N GLY A 117 20.35 19.32 11.84
CA GLY A 117 21.79 19.25 11.97
C GLY A 117 22.24 17.80 11.98
N VAL A 118 23.17 17.43 11.09
CA VAL A 118 23.72 16.08 10.95
C VAL A 118 25.24 16.11 10.95
N ASP A 119 25.87 15.01 11.38
CA ASP A 119 27.31 14.91 11.39
C ASP A 119 27.88 14.42 10.04
N LYS A 120 29.19 14.33 9.94
CA LYS A 120 29.94 13.91 8.74
C LYS A 120 29.70 12.45 8.33
N THR A 121 29.00 11.65 9.13
CA THR A 121 28.63 10.27 8.78
C THR A 121 27.36 10.22 7.95
N PHE A 122 26.52 11.27 7.94
CA PHE A 122 25.25 11.32 7.23
C PHE A 122 25.35 11.01 5.73
N PRO A 123 26.36 11.46 4.96
CA PRO A 123 26.55 11.07 3.56
C PRO A 123 26.56 9.55 3.34
N ASN A 124 27.11 8.80 4.28
CA ASN A 124 27.19 7.34 4.19
C ASN A 124 25.82 6.64 4.35
N GLN A 125 24.83 7.37 4.85
CA GLN A 125 23.44 6.89 4.84
C GLN A 125 22.88 6.71 3.42
N GLY A 126 23.41 7.46 2.43
CA GLY A 126 22.96 7.43 1.02
C GLY A 126 21.59 8.09 0.78
N ARG A 127 20.94 8.60 1.82
CA ARG A 127 19.64 9.29 1.76
C ARG A 127 19.86 10.77 1.41
N VAL A 128 18.84 11.46 0.95
CA VAL A 128 18.85 12.88 0.59
C VAL A 128 19.92 13.25 -0.45
N ILE A 129 21.16 12.78 -0.27
CA ILE A 129 22.29 13.08 -1.15
C ILE A 129 22.08 12.59 -2.57
N ASN A 130 21.49 11.41 -2.72
CA ASN A 130 21.18 10.83 -4.04
C ASN A 130 20.05 11.61 -4.75
N ASN A 131 19.31 12.44 -4.03
CA ASN A 131 18.19 13.23 -4.51
C ASN A 131 18.51 14.74 -4.61
N LEU A 132 19.79 15.11 -4.65
CA LEU A 132 20.20 16.48 -4.93
C LEU A 132 19.90 16.84 -6.39
N THR A 133 19.19 17.97 -6.56
CA THR A 133 18.86 18.51 -7.88
C THR A 133 19.81 19.63 -8.30
N GLU A 134 20.36 20.35 -7.32
CA GLU A 134 21.27 21.48 -7.55
C GLU A 134 22.33 21.54 -6.45
N GLY A 135 23.54 21.99 -6.81
CA GLY A 135 24.64 22.19 -5.87
C GLY A 135 25.25 20.89 -5.34
N LYS A 136 25.75 20.94 -4.11
CA LYS A 136 26.44 19.81 -3.43
C LYS A 136 26.02 19.74 -1.97
N PHE A 137 26.07 18.53 -1.38
CA PHE A 137 25.86 18.32 0.05
C PHE A 137 27.15 18.62 0.84
N VAL A 138 27.54 19.89 0.91
CA VAL A 138 28.75 20.35 1.61
C VAL A 138 28.34 21.18 2.82
N VAL A 139 27.85 20.51 3.88
CA VAL A 139 27.40 21.17 5.11
C VAL A 139 28.45 21.16 6.21
N TYR A 140 29.60 20.50 6.00
CA TYR A 140 30.62 20.24 7.06
C TYR A 140 31.82 21.19 7.00
N ASP A 141 31.73 22.28 6.27
CA ASP A 141 32.75 23.32 6.30
C ASP A 141 32.61 24.11 7.59
N ASN A 142 33.61 23.99 8.47
CA ASN A 142 33.55 24.52 9.85
C ASN A 142 33.54 26.05 9.94
N GLU A 143 33.92 26.76 8.86
CA GLU A 143 34.01 28.23 8.85
C GLU A 143 32.69 28.89 8.32
N ILE A 144 31.88 28.17 7.59
CA ILE A 144 30.69 28.71 6.92
C ILE A 144 29.46 27.92 7.30
N ASN A 145 28.39 28.60 7.73
CA ASN A 145 27.10 27.99 8.04
C ASN A 145 26.36 27.58 6.77
N ASN A 146 26.80 26.50 6.14
CA ASN A 146 26.21 25.97 4.91
C ASN A 146 24.91 25.19 5.18
N VAL A 147 23.94 25.33 4.27
CA VAL A 147 22.70 24.58 4.32
C VAL A 147 22.31 24.02 2.94
N VAL A 148 21.71 22.84 2.97
CA VAL A 148 21.02 22.25 1.84
C VAL A 148 19.53 22.33 2.12
N ILE A 149 18.77 22.90 1.19
CA ILE A 149 17.35 23.19 1.36
C ILE A 149 16.50 22.30 0.46
N GLY A 150 15.25 22.07 0.87
CA GLY A 150 14.27 21.40 0.00
C GLY A 150 13.82 22.31 -1.15
N ARG A 151 13.48 21.70 -2.28
CA ARG A 151 13.03 22.40 -3.49
C ARG A 151 11.82 23.30 -3.23
N GLY A 152 10.89 22.86 -2.37
CA GLY A 152 9.72 23.64 -2.00
C GLY A 152 10.09 24.91 -1.23
N ILE A 153 11.04 24.83 -0.29
CA ILE A 153 11.57 25.99 0.44
C ILE A 153 12.26 26.95 -0.53
N LYS A 154 13.04 26.46 -1.50
CA LYS A 154 13.67 27.28 -2.55
C LYS A 154 12.62 28.15 -3.27
N TYR A 155 11.51 27.55 -3.72
CA TYR A 155 10.45 28.27 -4.42
C TYR A 155 9.69 29.25 -3.49
N SER A 156 9.37 28.83 -2.28
CA SER A 156 8.67 29.67 -1.31
C SER A 156 9.45 30.92 -0.93
N LEU A 157 10.75 30.79 -0.74
CA LEU A 157 11.63 31.91 -0.41
C LEU A 157 12.14 32.68 -1.64
N GLY A 158 11.89 32.17 -2.86
CA GLY A 158 12.33 32.78 -4.11
C GLY A 158 13.86 32.81 -4.28
N ILE A 159 14.53 31.75 -3.84
CA ILE A 159 16.00 31.64 -3.88
C ILE A 159 16.44 31.32 -5.31
N ASN A 160 17.39 32.13 -5.83
CA ASN A 160 17.99 31.91 -7.13
C ASN A 160 19.38 31.25 -6.98
N THR A 161 19.50 30.01 -7.36
CA THR A 161 20.75 29.24 -7.27
C THR A 161 21.75 29.54 -8.41
N ASN A 162 21.35 30.31 -9.43
CA ASN A 162 22.22 30.68 -10.55
C ASN A 162 23.14 31.87 -10.25
N SER A 163 22.92 32.60 -9.18
CA SER A 163 23.83 33.68 -8.70
C SER A 163 24.48 33.18 -7.41
N ASN A 164 25.82 33.45 -7.30
CA ASN A 164 26.67 33.08 -6.18
C ASN A 164 25.93 33.06 -4.81
N PHE A 165 25.65 31.87 -4.32
CA PHE A 165 25.19 31.53 -2.96
C PHE A 165 24.36 32.59 -2.24
N GLU A 166 23.04 32.56 -2.47
CA GLU A 166 22.12 33.34 -1.65
C GLU A 166 22.15 32.85 -0.20
N SER A 167 22.11 33.78 0.72
CA SER A 167 22.05 33.48 2.14
C SER A 167 20.63 33.74 2.66
N ILE A 168 20.13 32.81 3.47
CA ILE A 168 18.86 32.92 4.16
C ILE A 168 19.08 33.24 5.65
N THR A 169 18.10 33.84 6.27
CA THR A 169 18.11 34.07 7.72
C THR A 169 17.20 33.06 8.41
N ALA A 170 17.75 32.33 9.37
CA ALA A 170 16.99 31.42 10.21
C ALA A 170 16.74 32.06 11.59
N PHE A 171 15.47 32.05 12.02
CA PHE A 171 15.04 32.46 13.34
C PHE A 171 14.62 31.21 14.12
N VAL A 172 15.26 30.96 15.25
CA VAL A 172 14.98 29.82 16.12
C VAL A 172 14.55 30.33 17.48
N LEU A 173 13.45 29.78 18.01
CA LEU A 173 13.00 30.08 19.37
C LEU A 173 14.02 29.53 20.38
N SER A 174 14.39 30.36 21.33
CA SER A 174 15.21 29.90 22.47
C SER A 174 14.34 29.14 23.46
N ASP A 175 14.62 27.86 23.72
CA ASP A 175 13.92 26.99 24.69
C ASP A 175 13.90 27.52 26.11
N SER A 176 14.70 28.56 26.41
CA SER A 176 14.89 29.12 27.76
C SER A 176 13.78 30.06 28.19
N ILE A 177 12.77 30.31 27.35
CA ILE A 177 11.82 31.39 27.60
C ILE A 177 10.42 30.81 27.83
N ARG A 178 9.96 30.83 29.07
CA ARG A 178 8.53 30.82 29.37
C ARG A 178 7.96 32.13 28.84
N ILE A 179 7.17 32.09 27.80
CA ILE A 179 6.52 33.26 27.20
C ILE A 179 5.60 33.87 28.27
N THR A 180 6.01 34.99 28.87
CA THR A 180 5.14 35.83 29.67
C THR A 180 4.70 37.00 28.81
N PRO A 181 3.44 37.50 28.94
CA PRO A 181 2.92 38.60 28.11
C PRO A 181 3.77 39.88 28.09
N GLN A 182 4.62 40.05 29.10
CA GLN A 182 5.51 41.21 29.24
C GLN A 182 6.81 41.14 28.46
N MET A 183 7.14 39.98 27.86
CA MET A 183 8.40 39.74 27.11
C MET A 183 8.31 39.91 25.61
N LEU A 184 7.21 40.45 25.08
CA LEU A 184 7.00 40.67 23.65
C LEU A 184 8.01 41.61 22.98
N ASN A 185 8.86 42.30 23.77
CA ASN A 185 9.90 43.23 23.27
C ASN A 185 11.34 42.73 23.46
N ALA A 186 11.54 41.53 23.97
CA ALA A 186 12.89 40.96 24.11
C ALA A 186 13.26 40.17 22.86
N ASN A 187 14.56 40.13 22.50
CA ASN A 187 15.10 39.33 21.39
C ASN A 187 14.88 37.82 21.65
N LEU A 188 13.62 37.34 21.48
CA LEU A 188 13.17 35.97 21.70
C LEU A 188 13.72 35.00 20.65
N TYR A 189 14.22 35.56 19.54
CA TYR A 189 14.69 34.81 18.38
C TYR A 189 16.19 34.98 18.21
N GLN A 190 16.86 33.87 17.98
CA GLN A 190 18.24 33.88 17.49
C GLN A 190 18.23 34.02 15.98
N LYS A 191 18.86 35.07 15.48
CA LYS A 191 19.03 35.34 14.06
C LYS A 191 20.34 34.77 13.57
N ASN A 192 20.29 33.79 12.67
CA ASN A 192 21.47 33.15 12.11
C ASN A 192 21.44 33.23 10.59
N LYS A 193 22.55 33.64 9.99
CA LYS A 193 22.70 33.69 8.54
C LYS A 193 23.24 32.34 8.08
N LEU A 194 22.59 31.74 7.07
CA LEU A 194 22.90 30.43 6.51
C LEU A 194 23.08 30.54 5.01
N ASN A 195 24.13 29.95 4.44
CA ASN A 195 24.42 29.99 3.02
C ASN A 195 23.87 28.74 2.33
N VAL A 196 23.06 28.93 1.31
CA VAL A 196 22.47 27.82 0.56
C VAL A 196 23.50 27.25 -0.43
N VAL A 197 23.90 26.00 -0.25
CA VAL A 197 24.92 25.32 -1.09
C VAL A 197 24.37 24.20 -1.95
N GLY A 198 23.10 23.80 -1.72
CA GLY A 198 22.45 22.75 -2.49
C GLY A 198 20.95 22.71 -2.29
N VAL A 199 20.27 22.03 -3.22
CA VAL A 199 18.83 21.82 -3.21
C VAL A 199 18.55 20.34 -3.42
N PHE A 200 17.70 19.75 -2.57
CA PHE A 200 17.22 18.38 -2.73
C PHE A 200 15.74 18.37 -3.12
N ALA A 201 15.31 17.27 -3.77
CA ALA A 201 13.94 17.02 -4.11
C ALA A 201 13.61 15.53 -3.94
N ILE A 202 12.76 15.20 -2.98
CA ILE A 202 12.35 13.83 -2.65
C ILE A 202 10.83 13.71 -2.77
N GLU A 203 10.11 14.52 -1.98
CA GLU A 203 8.65 14.56 -1.95
C GLU A 203 8.21 15.89 -1.33
N ASN A 204 7.03 16.38 -1.74
CA ASN A 204 6.56 17.72 -1.37
C ASN A 204 6.61 18.03 0.13
N THR A 205 6.29 17.08 1.00
CA THR A 205 6.32 17.30 2.45
C THR A 205 7.75 17.57 2.94
N PHE A 206 8.72 16.74 2.52
CA PHE A 206 10.11 16.92 2.90
C PHE A 206 10.74 18.16 2.25
N ASP A 207 10.40 18.37 0.99
CA ASP A 207 10.91 19.50 0.19
C ASP A 207 10.44 20.87 0.74
N ASN A 208 9.26 20.90 1.38
CA ASN A 208 8.70 22.12 1.97
C ASN A 208 9.12 22.32 3.44
N ASP A 209 9.47 21.23 4.15
CA ASP A 209 9.60 21.29 5.60
C ASP A 209 11.06 21.27 6.08
N TYR A 210 12.01 20.69 5.32
CA TYR A 210 13.34 20.39 5.85
C TYR A 210 14.46 21.18 5.19
N ILE A 211 15.42 21.59 6.04
CA ILE A 211 16.76 22.01 5.63
C ILE A 211 17.82 21.24 6.42
N PHE A 212 18.95 20.94 5.77
CA PHE A 212 20.08 20.23 6.36
C PHE A 212 21.27 21.15 6.57
N THR A 213 21.90 21.07 7.75
CA THR A 213 23.13 21.77 8.07
C THR A 213 24.08 20.85 8.88
N SER A 214 25.29 21.32 9.20
CA SER A 214 26.15 20.54 10.09
C SER A 214 25.60 20.47 11.52
N LEU A 215 25.87 19.36 12.20
CA LEU A 215 25.48 19.16 13.59
C LEU A 215 26.01 20.34 14.46
N ASN A 216 27.25 20.74 14.25
CA ASN A 216 27.88 21.83 14.98
C ASN A 216 27.16 23.18 14.74
N THR A 217 26.81 23.50 13.48
CA THR A 217 26.05 24.71 13.16
C THR A 217 24.70 24.70 13.87
N ALA A 218 23.94 23.59 13.80
CA ALA A 218 22.66 23.48 14.44
C ALA A 218 22.76 23.58 15.98
N GLN A 219 23.77 22.96 16.58
CA GLN A 219 24.05 23.07 18.03
C GLN A 219 24.35 24.52 18.45
N LYS A 220 25.17 25.24 17.68
CA LYS A 220 25.46 26.67 17.90
C LYS A 220 24.19 27.53 17.80
N ILE A 221 23.35 27.30 16.78
CA ILE A 221 22.06 27.99 16.58
C ILE A 221 21.14 27.78 17.79
N LEU A 222 21.13 26.58 18.36
CA LEU A 222 20.30 26.21 19.49
C LEU A 222 20.90 26.56 20.85
N LYS A 223 22.21 26.92 20.90
CA LYS A 223 23.00 27.02 22.14
C LYS A 223 22.94 25.74 22.99
N LYS A 224 23.03 24.59 22.35
CA LYS A 224 22.96 23.25 22.94
C LYS A 224 24.23 22.46 22.59
N ASP A 225 25.37 22.94 23.07
CA ASP A 225 26.65 22.29 22.84
C ASP A 225 26.63 20.84 23.32
N MET A 226 27.18 19.93 22.49
CA MET A 226 27.26 18.47 22.75
C MET A 226 25.91 17.75 22.89
N MET A 227 24.77 18.42 22.64
CA MET A 227 23.46 17.83 22.70
C MET A 227 22.97 17.41 21.30
N ILE A 228 22.17 16.35 21.27
CA ILE A 228 21.54 15.80 20.07
C ILE A 228 20.07 15.48 20.33
N SER A 229 19.24 15.40 19.31
CA SER A 229 17.86 14.92 19.43
C SER A 229 17.79 13.39 19.43
N GLY A 230 18.76 12.71 18.84
CA GLY A 230 18.82 11.27 18.77
C GLY A 230 19.83 10.75 17.75
N TYR A 231 19.65 9.48 17.37
CA TYR A 231 20.50 8.82 16.39
C TYR A 231 19.67 8.25 15.25
N GLU A 232 20.23 8.28 14.05
CA GLU A 232 19.72 7.61 12.85
C GLU A 232 20.70 6.51 12.44
N ILE A 233 20.16 5.33 12.22
CA ILE A 233 20.94 4.13 11.94
C ILE A 233 20.58 3.60 10.56
N LYS A 234 21.61 3.23 9.81
CA LYS A 234 21.54 2.40 8.60
C LYS A 234 21.98 0.99 8.95
N VAL A 235 21.19 -0.01 8.57
CA VAL A 235 21.53 -1.41 8.76
C VAL A 235 22.18 -1.99 7.52
N LYS A 236 23.11 -2.96 7.69
CA LYS A 236 23.75 -3.66 6.57
C LYS A 236 22.78 -4.55 5.81
N ASN A 237 21.88 -5.23 6.56
CA ASN A 237 20.90 -6.15 6.00
C ASN A 237 19.51 -5.84 6.55
N ILE A 238 18.63 -5.40 5.68
CA ILE A 238 17.26 -5.02 6.01
C ILE A 238 16.43 -6.21 6.56
N ASN A 239 16.76 -7.45 6.17
CA ASN A 239 16.07 -8.63 6.66
C ASN A 239 16.27 -8.85 8.17
N ASN A 240 17.35 -8.30 8.73
CA ASN A 240 17.67 -8.36 10.15
C ASN A 240 17.22 -7.12 10.93
N LEU A 241 16.41 -6.25 10.30
CA LEU A 241 16.00 -4.96 10.91
C LEU A 241 15.34 -5.16 12.27
N ASN A 242 14.39 -6.09 12.37
CA ASN A 242 13.64 -6.31 13.60
C ASN A 242 14.51 -6.89 14.73
N SER A 243 15.40 -7.84 14.41
CA SER A 243 16.34 -8.38 15.40
C SER A 243 17.33 -7.32 15.86
N THR A 244 17.89 -6.54 14.94
CA THR A 244 18.80 -5.41 15.24
C THR A 244 18.12 -4.37 16.12
N LYS A 245 16.87 -4.03 15.82
CA LYS A 245 16.07 -3.10 16.62
C LYS A 245 15.90 -3.58 18.06
N GLU A 246 15.54 -4.85 18.27
CA GLU A 246 15.39 -5.42 19.62
C GLU A 246 16.73 -5.50 20.37
N GLU A 247 17.83 -5.83 19.69
CA GLU A 247 19.17 -5.79 20.27
C GLU A 247 19.52 -4.38 20.75
N ILE A 248 19.30 -3.35 19.92
CA ILE A 248 19.55 -1.95 20.26
C ILE A 248 18.63 -1.49 21.41
N LYS A 249 17.38 -1.91 21.40
CA LYS A 249 16.45 -1.57 22.49
C LYS A 249 16.88 -2.17 23.82
N ASN A 250 17.36 -3.41 23.81
CA ASN A 250 17.89 -4.06 25.01
C ASN A 250 19.20 -3.40 25.51
N LEU A 251 20.04 -2.93 24.58
CA LEU A 251 21.28 -2.23 24.88
C LEU A 251 21.02 -0.86 25.56
N LEU A 252 20.08 -0.09 25.04
CA LEU A 252 19.81 1.29 25.49
C LEU A 252 18.83 1.38 26.66
N GLY A 253 18.09 0.31 26.94
CA GLY A 253 17.08 0.26 28.01
C GLY A 253 15.82 1.08 27.70
N GLU A 254 15.02 1.29 28.76
CA GLU A 254 13.67 1.88 28.63
C GLU A 254 13.64 3.40 28.41
N ASP A 255 14.73 4.11 28.59
CA ASP A 255 14.81 5.58 28.46
C ASP A 255 14.74 6.04 27.01
N TYR A 256 14.98 5.13 26.06
CA TYR A 256 15.01 5.40 24.66
C TYR A 256 13.83 4.76 23.92
N LYS A 257 13.33 5.47 22.92
CA LYS A 257 12.37 4.95 21.95
C LYS A 257 13.12 4.60 20.68
N VAL A 258 13.23 3.30 20.40
CA VAL A 258 13.85 2.75 19.20
C VAL A 258 12.75 2.41 18.22
N MET A 259 12.74 3.09 17.07
CA MET A 259 11.69 2.98 16.06
C MET A 259 12.28 2.52 14.74
N SER A 260 11.66 1.49 14.16
CA SER A 260 11.93 1.11 12.77
C SER A 260 11.30 2.10 11.79
N PHE A 261 11.73 2.06 10.55
CA PHE A 261 11.15 2.82 9.44
C PHE A 261 9.60 2.75 9.41
N ALA A 262 9.02 1.55 9.54
CA ALA A 262 7.58 1.36 9.57
C ALA A 262 6.90 2.04 10.78
N GLU A 263 7.58 2.11 11.93
CA GLU A 263 7.05 2.76 13.14
C GLU A 263 7.20 4.28 13.11
N ILE A 264 8.25 4.81 12.47
CA ILE A 264 8.41 6.26 12.22
C ILE A 264 7.19 6.79 11.46
N ARG A 265 6.72 6.02 10.48
CA ARG A 265 5.55 6.33 9.64
C ARG A 265 4.33 5.45 9.97
N GLY A 266 4.20 5.02 11.21
CA GLY A 266 3.15 4.07 11.63
C GLY A 266 1.73 4.50 11.26
N GLY A 267 1.44 5.81 11.27
CA GLY A 267 0.16 6.35 10.78
C GLY A 267 -0.10 6.04 9.31
N LEU A 268 0.90 6.25 8.45
CA LEU A 268 0.80 5.95 7.02
C LEU A 268 0.60 4.44 6.76
N TYR A 269 1.43 3.61 7.39
CA TYR A 269 1.33 2.16 7.24
C TYR A 269 -0.03 1.63 7.66
N LYS A 270 -0.57 2.12 8.80
CA LYS A 270 -1.89 1.74 9.26
C LYS A 270 -3.01 2.16 8.30
N ILE A 271 -2.88 3.33 7.66
CA ILE A 271 -3.82 3.78 6.63
C ILE A 271 -3.77 2.83 5.44
N LEU A 272 -2.58 2.52 4.91
CA LEU A 272 -2.41 1.62 3.76
C LEU A 272 -2.96 0.22 4.04
N GLU A 273 -2.69 -0.35 5.22
CA GLU A 273 -3.27 -1.65 5.63
C GLU A 273 -4.80 -1.60 5.70
N THR A 274 -5.36 -0.52 6.25
CA THR A 274 -6.82 -0.34 6.35
C THR A 274 -7.44 -0.18 4.97
N GLU A 275 -6.84 0.60 4.08
CA GLU A 275 -7.31 0.78 2.69
C GLU A 275 -7.29 -0.54 1.93
N LYS A 276 -6.22 -1.34 2.06
CA LYS A 276 -6.13 -2.67 1.45
C LYS A 276 -7.25 -3.60 1.93
N LEU A 277 -7.56 -3.58 3.23
CA LEU A 277 -8.67 -4.35 3.80
C LEU A 277 -10.03 -3.91 3.21
N VAL A 278 -10.26 -2.60 3.07
CA VAL A 278 -11.48 -2.05 2.45
C VAL A 278 -11.60 -2.50 0.99
N VAL A 279 -10.51 -2.50 0.24
CA VAL A 279 -10.48 -3.01 -1.14
C VAL A 279 -10.90 -4.48 -1.18
N TYR A 280 -10.33 -5.33 -0.32
CA TYR A 280 -10.74 -6.73 -0.20
C TYR A 280 -12.24 -6.89 0.11
N ALA A 281 -12.76 -6.09 1.04
CA ALA A 281 -14.17 -6.14 1.42
C ALA A 281 -15.10 -5.76 0.25
N ILE A 282 -14.80 -4.66 -0.46
CA ILE A 282 -15.59 -4.19 -1.61
C ILE A 282 -15.59 -5.24 -2.73
N PHE A 283 -14.41 -5.75 -3.10
CA PHE A 283 -14.33 -6.75 -4.17
C PHE A 283 -14.94 -8.08 -3.78
N SER A 284 -14.83 -8.51 -2.52
CA SER A 284 -15.55 -9.69 -2.01
C SER A 284 -17.05 -9.52 -2.15
N MET A 285 -17.60 -8.33 -1.88
CA MET A 285 -19.01 -8.03 -2.08
C MET A 285 -19.42 -8.11 -3.56
N ILE A 286 -18.61 -7.57 -4.47
CA ILE A 286 -18.83 -7.68 -5.92
C ILE A 286 -18.80 -9.14 -6.37
N LEU A 287 -17.88 -9.95 -5.85
CA LEU A 287 -17.79 -11.38 -6.13
C LEU A 287 -18.99 -12.17 -5.58
N ILE A 288 -19.50 -11.78 -4.40
CA ILE A 288 -20.76 -12.35 -3.86
C ILE A 288 -21.93 -12.07 -4.81
N LEU A 289 -22.08 -10.83 -5.29
CA LEU A 289 -23.11 -10.47 -6.27
C LEU A 289 -22.92 -11.24 -7.59
N SER A 290 -21.70 -11.39 -8.07
CA SER A 290 -21.39 -12.19 -9.26
C SER A 290 -21.73 -13.67 -9.06
N SER A 291 -21.59 -14.20 -7.84
CA SER A 291 -21.91 -15.60 -7.53
C SER A 291 -23.41 -15.93 -7.56
N LEU A 292 -24.30 -14.92 -7.48
CA LEU A 292 -25.73 -15.12 -7.69
C LEU A 292 -26.04 -15.69 -9.08
N ASN A 293 -25.20 -15.41 -10.08
CA ASN A 293 -25.33 -16.03 -11.39
C ASN A 293 -25.12 -17.55 -11.34
N ILE A 294 -24.18 -18.04 -10.51
CA ILE A 294 -24.01 -19.49 -10.27
C ILE A 294 -25.25 -20.06 -9.58
N PHE A 295 -25.77 -19.35 -8.58
CA PHE A 295 -26.96 -19.76 -7.87
C PHE A 295 -28.16 -19.95 -8.84
N PHE A 296 -28.47 -18.96 -9.67
CA PHE A 296 -29.57 -19.04 -10.64
C PHE A 296 -29.30 -20.11 -11.71
N LEU A 297 -28.08 -20.24 -12.19
CA LEU A 297 -27.69 -21.29 -13.12
C LEU A 297 -27.96 -22.68 -12.56
N LEU A 298 -27.55 -22.96 -11.32
CA LEU A 298 -27.73 -24.26 -10.67
C LEU A 298 -29.21 -24.57 -10.42
N ILE A 299 -30.03 -23.58 -10.03
CA ILE A 299 -31.50 -23.76 -9.91
C ILE A 299 -32.11 -24.11 -11.27
N MET A 300 -31.76 -23.36 -12.32
CA MET A 300 -32.29 -23.64 -13.68
C MET A 300 -31.90 -25.02 -14.17
N MET A 301 -30.61 -25.41 -13.94
CA MET A 301 -30.15 -26.77 -14.24
C MET A 301 -30.93 -27.84 -13.43
N SER A 302 -31.21 -27.58 -12.17
CA SER A 302 -32.00 -28.46 -11.33
C SER A 302 -33.38 -28.73 -11.94
N VAL A 303 -34.06 -27.67 -12.38
CA VAL A 303 -35.39 -27.77 -13.01
C VAL A 303 -35.32 -28.57 -14.31
N GLU A 304 -34.37 -28.27 -15.18
CA GLU A 304 -34.22 -28.98 -16.47
C GLU A 304 -33.86 -30.46 -16.30
N LYS A 305 -33.05 -30.78 -15.28
CA LYS A 305 -32.55 -32.13 -15.00
C LYS A 305 -33.45 -32.95 -14.06
N THR A 306 -34.61 -32.42 -13.69
CA THR A 306 -35.54 -33.07 -12.75
C THR A 306 -35.85 -34.50 -13.15
N ARG A 307 -36.16 -34.75 -14.44
CA ARG A 307 -36.46 -36.12 -14.95
C ARG A 307 -35.25 -37.04 -14.87
N ASP A 308 -34.08 -36.57 -15.26
CA ASP A 308 -32.84 -37.36 -15.19
C ASP A 308 -32.49 -37.72 -13.75
N ILE A 309 -32.71 -36.80 -12.79
CA ILE A 309 -32.51 -37.00 -11.36
C ILE A 309 -33.51 -38.01 -10.79
N SER A 310 -34.78 -37.96 -11.24
CA SER A 310 -35.80 -38.94 -10.82
C SER A 310 -35.42 -40.36 -11.26
N ILE A 311 -34.91 -40.54 -12.46
CA ILE A 311 -34.39 -41.82 -12.97
C ILE A 311 -33.23 -42.32 -12.10
N LEU A 312 -32.30 -41.42 -11.74
CA LEU A 312 -31.16 -41.77 -10.87
C LEU A 312 -31.64 -42.26 -9.50
N TYR A 313 -32.63 -41.63 -8.92
CA TYR A 313 -33.21 -42.10 -7.64
C TYR A 313 -33.93 -43.47 -7.79
N SER A 314 -34.60 -43.72 -8.92
CA SER A 314 -35.27 -45.00 -9.17
C SER A 314 -34.29 -46.18 -9.27
N ILE A 315 -33.05 -45.93 -9.69
CA ILE A 315 -31.94 -46.94 -9.73
C ILE A 315 -31.11 -46.95 -8.44
N GLY A 316 -31.50 -46.20 -7.40
CA GLY A 316 -30.93 -46.30 -6.05
C GLY A 316 -29.81 -45.31 -5.75
N VAL A 317 -29.59 -44.29 -6.55
CA VAL A 317 -28.56 -43.24 -6.26
C VAL A 317 -28.96 -42.44 -5.00
N LYS A 318 -27.97 -42.28 -4.09
CA LYS A 318 -28.20 -41.55 -2.82
C LYS A 318 -28.33 -40.05 -3.06
N ARG A 319 -29.21 -39.38 -2.26
CA ARG A 319 -29.41 -37.91 -2.30
C ARG A 319 -28.09 -37.12 -2.16
N ASN A 320 -27.19 -37.54 -1.27
CA ASN A 320 -25.91 -36.91 -1.05
C ASN A 320 -25.03 -36.92 -2.30
N THR A 321 -25.13 -37.94 -3.16
CA THR A 321 -24.40 -38.02 -4.42
C THR A 321 -24.89 -36.95 -5.36
N VAL A 322 -26.19 -36.76 -5.53
CA VAL A 322 -26.77 -35.72 -6.36
C VAL A 322 -26.40 -34.34 -5.82
N LYS A 323 -26.54 -34.11 -4.50
CA LYS A 323 -26.16 -32.88 -3.84
C LYS A 323 -24.68 -32.54 -4.12
N ASN A 324 -23.77 -33.47 -3.91
CA ASN A 324 -22.35 -33.25 -4.11
C ASN A 324 -21.99 -32.99 -5.57
N THR A 325 -22.71 -33.58 -6.53
CA THR A 325 -22.53 -33.30 -7.95
C THR A 325 -22.86 -31.86 -8.30
N PHE A 326 -23.96 -31.29 -7.77
CA PHE A 326 -24.29 -29.89 -7.99
C PHE A 326 -23.35 -28.92 -7.28
N ILE A 327 -22.85 -29.25 -6.09
CA ILE A 327 -21.79 -28.47 -5.41
C ILE A 327 -20.51 -28.47 -6.24
N LEU A 328 -20.06 -29.66 -6.68
CA LEU A 328 -18.88 -29.78 -7.51
C LEU A 328 -19.00 -28.98 -8.82
N GLN A 329 -20.18 -28.97 -9.43
CA GLN A 329 -20.41 -28.19 -10.64
C GLN A 329 -20.29 -26.69 -10.40
N GLY A 330 -20.83 -26.15 -9.31
CA GLY A 330 -20.65 -24.75 -8.94
C GLY A 330 -19.18 -24.40 -8.64
N VAL A 331 -18.46 -25.30 -7.99
CA VAL A 331 -17.02 -25.13 -7.74
C VAL A 331 -16.23 -25.13 -9.06
N LEU A 332 -16.56 -26.02 -10.01
CA LEU A 332 -15.91 -26.04 -11.35
C LEU A 332 -16.15 -24.77 -12.15
N ILE A 333 -17.38 -24.21 -12.08
CA ILE A 333 -17.68 -22.92 -12.69
C ILE A 333 -16.89 -21.81 -12.03
N GLY A 334 -16.84 -21.78 -10.68
CA GLY A 334 -16.04 -20.86 -9.92
C GLY A 334 -14.55 -20.94 -10.28
N MET A 335 -13.99 -22.15 -10.32
CA MET A 335 -12.60 -22.40 -10.68
C MET A 335 -12.27 -21.94 -12.10
N SER A 336 -13.16 -22.20 -13.06
CA SER A 336 -13.02 -21.70 -14.44
C SER A 336 -12.99 -20.17 -14.47
N GLY A 337 -13.90 -19.51 -13.73
CA GLY A 337 -13.94 -18.06 -13.60
C GLY A 337 -12.65 -17.49 -12.99
N VAL A 338 -12.15 -18.13 -11.91
CA VAL A 338 -10.86 -17.75 -11.28
C VAL A 338 -9.70 -17.87 -12.25
N LEU A 339 -9.54 -19.02 -12.91
CA LEU A 339 -8.40 -19.26 -13.81
C LEU A 339 -8.36 -18.24 -14.97
N ILE A 340 -9.51 -17.98 -15.59
CA ILE A 340 -9.62 -16.98 -16.67
C ILE A 340 -9.37 -15.56 -16.10
N GLY A 341 -9.97 -15.25 -14.96
CA GLY A 341 -9.81 -13.94 -14.31
C GLY A 341 -8.37 -13.67 -13.87
N LEU A 342 -7.70 -14.65 -13.26
CA LEU A 342 -6.27 -14.57 -12.91
C LEU A 342 -5.40 -14.38 -14.16
N PHE A 343 -5.66 -15.16 -15.21
CA PHE A 343 -4.89 -15.05 -16.45
C PHE A 343 -4.95 -13.62 -17.02
N PHE A 344 -6.14 -13.06 -17.20
CA PHE A 344 -6.28 -11.70 -17.72
C PHE A 344 -5.82 -10.63 -16.73
N GLY A 345 -6.12 -10.79 -15.43
CA GLY A 345 -5.69 -9.86 -14.38
C GLY A 345 -4.18 -9.76 -14.27
N ILE A 346 -3.48 -10.90 -14.23
CA ILE A 346 -2.02 -10.96 -14.16
C ILE A 346 -1.41 -10.45 -15.48
N MET A 347 -1.96 -10.84 -16.63
CA MET A 347 -1.47 -10.39 -17.93
C MET A 347 -1.55 -8.86 -18.08
N ILE A 348 -2.68 -8.24 -17.72
CA ILE A 348 -2.86 -6.79 -17.80
C ILE A 348 -1.93 -6.08 -16.80
N SER A 349 -1.83 -6.59 -15.56
CA SER A 349 -0.94 -6.04 -14.53
C SER A 349 0.53 -6.12 -14.94
N PHE A 350 0.95 -7.24 -15.53
CA PHE A 350 2.30 -7.43 -16.04
C PHE A 350 2.61 -6.49 -17.23
N LEU A 351 1.67 -6.36 -18.17
CA LEU A 351 1.81 -5.41 -19.29
C LEU A 351 1.95 -3.97 -18.78
N GLN A 352 1.16 -3.58 -17.77
CA GLN A 352 1.29 -2.25 -17.16
C GLN A 352 2.65 -2.06 -16.48
N GLN A 353 3.14 -3.07 -15.78
CA GLN A 353 4.45 -3.02 -15.10
C GLN A 353 5.60 -2.81 -16.09
N GLU A 354 5.58 -3.50 -17.25
CA GLU A 354 6.64 -3.42 -18.26
C GLU A 354 6.54 -2.18 -19.15
N THR A 355 5.31 -1.80 -19.54
CA THR A 355 5.12 -0.74 -20.55
C THR A 355 4.80 0.63 -19.97
N GLY A 356 4.28 0.68 -18.72
CA GLY A 356 3.76 1.91 -18.16
C GLY A 356 2.65 2.56 -18.99
N PHE A 357 1.81 1.74 -19.62
CA PHE A 357 0.77 2.19 -20.56
C PHE A 357 -0.17 3.24 -19.96
N VAL A 358 -0.59 3.05 -18.71
CA VAL A 358 -1.39 4.02 -17.98
C VAL A 358 -0.46 4.98 -17.26
N LYS A 359 -0.37 6.21 -17.75
CA LYS A 359 0.51 7.26 -17.21
C LYS A 359 -0.21 8.12 -16.17
N ILE A 360 0.55 8.64 -15.21
CA ILE A 360 0.09 9.63 -14.23
C ILE A 360 0.46 11.02 -14.77
N ASN A 361 -0.52 11.82 -15.18
CA ASN A 361 -0.30 13.17 -15.69
C ASN A 361 -0.43 14.22 -14.56
N LEU A 362 0.36 14.07 -13.49
CA LEU A 362 0.44 15.09 -12.44
C LEU A 362 1.66 15.98 -12.67
N PRO A 363 1.52 17.32 -12.69
CA PRO A 363 2.64 18.25 -12.77
C PRO A 363 3.59 17.98 -11.59
N ASN A 364 4.89 17.82 -11.87
CA ASN A 364 5.94 17.54 -10.88
C ASN A 364 5.88 16.17 -10.18
N SER A 365 5.15 15.20 -10.74
CA SER A 365 5.17 13.81 -10.22
C SER A 365 6.52 13.15 -10.52
N ILE A 366 7.09 12.52 -9.51
CA ILE A 366 8.30 11.67 -9.65
C ILE A 366 7.93 10.36 -10.34
N ILE A 367 6.67 9.94 -10.24
CA ILE A 367 6.15 8.70 -10.81
C ILE A 367 5.47 9.01 -12.14
N ASN A 368 6.01 8.51 -13.25
CA ASN A 368 5.50 8.76 -14.61
C ASN A 368 4.33 7.85 -15.02
N ALA A 369 4.22 6.66 -14.43
CA ALA A 369 3.19 5.68 -14.71
C ALA A 369 2.65 5.08 -13.41
N TYR A 370 1.40 4.59 -13.44
CA TYR A 370 0.86 3.87 -12.28
C TYR A 370 1.74 2.67 -11.97
N PRO A 371 2.36 2.65 -10.77
CA PRO A 371 3.18 1.52 -10.35
C PRO A 371 2.29 0.31 -10.11
N VAL A 372 2.75 -0.85 -10.54
CA VAL A 372 2.05 -2.12 -10.37
C VAL A 372 3.01 -3.14 -9.79
N LYS A 373 2.58 -3.84 -8.74
CA LYS A 373 3.34 -4.95 -8.14
C LYS A 373 2.42 -6.12 -7.87
N ILE A 374 2.69 -7.25 -8.53
CA ILE A 374 1.94 -8.47 -8.34
C ILE A 374 2.51 -9.22 -7.12
N GLU A 375 1.70 -9.44 -6.09
CA GLU A 375 2.07 -10.23 -4.92
C GLU A 375 1.41 -11.61 -4.98
N ALA A 376 2.22 -12.67 -4.88
CA ALA A 376 1.73 -14.06 -4.91
C ALA A 376 0.73 -14.35 -3.77
N TYR A 377 0.91 -13.72 -2.63
CA TYR A 377 0.00 -13.83 -1.49
C TYR A 377 -1.42 -13.34 -1.83
N ASP A 378 -1.54 -12.20 -2.50
CA ASP A 378 -2.84 -11.64 -2.90
C ASP A 378 -3.52 -12.54 -3.93
N VAL A 379 -2.77 -13.05 -4.92
CA VAL A 379 -3.28 -14.00 -5.93
C VAL A 379 -3.83 -15.27 -5.26
N PHE A 380 -3.11 -15.79 -4.27
CA PHE A 380 -3.56 -16.96 -3.49
C PHE A 380 -4.82 -16.65 -2.69
N LEU A 381 -4.86 -15.51 -1.98
CA LEU A 381 -6.02 -15.07 -1.20
C LEU A 381 -7.27 -14.88 -2.09
N ILE A 382 -7.14 -14.21 -3.23
CA ILE A 382 -8.22 -14.03 -4.21
C ILE A 382 -8.77 -15.38 -4.63
N THR A 383 -7.90 -16.32 -4.97
CA THR A 383 -8.29 -17.68 -5.38
C THR A 383 -9.15 -18.35 -4.32
N ILE A 384 -8.70 -18.30 -3.06
CA ILE A 384 -9.44 -18.88 -1.92
C ILE A 384 -10.79 -18.21 -1.73
N ILE A 385 -10.84 -16.88 -1.74
CA ILE A 385 -12.07 -16.10 -1.56
C ILE A 385 -13.12 -16.49 -2.62
N VAL A 386 -12.72 -16.52 -3.89
CA VAL A 386 -13.67 -16.85 -4.97
C VAL A 386 -14.13 -18.30 -4.88
N LEU A 387 -13.26 -19.25 -4.55
CA LEU A 387 -13.63 -20.64 -4.37
C LEU A 387 -14.59 -20.85 -3.17
N ILE A 388 -14.39 -20.14 -2.07
CA ILE A 388 -15.29 -20.16 -0.93
C ILE A 388 -16.66 -19.59 -1.32
N ILE A 389 -16.69 -18.41 -1.96
CA ILE A 389 -17.94 -17.75 -2.37
C ILE A 389 -18.71 -18.63 -3.36
N SER A 390 -18.05 -19.20 -4.37
CA SER A 390 -18.69 -20.08 -5.34
C SER A 390 -19.20 -21.39 -4.72
N SER A 391 -18.48 -21.94 -3.74
CA SER A 391 -18.91 -23.11 -2.99
C SER A 391 -20.18 -22.83 -2.17
N ILE A 392 -20.20 -21.69 -1.43
CA ILE A 392 -21.37 -21.27 -0.64
C ILE A 392 -22.56 -21.02 -1.54
N ALA A 393 -22.38 -20.32 -2.68
CA ALA A 393 -23.45 -20.07 -3.64
C ALA A 393 -24.07 -21.35 -4.22
N SER A 394 -23.30 -22.45 -4.25
CA SER A 394 -23.75 -23.76 -4.77
C SER A 394 -24.51 -24.61 -3.75
N ILE A 395 -24.34 -24.35 -2.43
CA ILE A 395 -24.91 -25.19 -1.37
C ILE A 395 -26.44 -25.17 -1.40
N PHE A 396 -27.05 -23.98 -1.42
CA PHE A 396 -28.50 -23.85 -1.34
C PHE A 396 -29.21 -24.46 -2.56
N PRO A 397 -28.83 -24.21 -3.82
CA PRO A 397 -29.41 -24.88 -4.98
C PRO A 397 -29.26 -26.40 -4.91
N SER A 398 -28.09 -26.89 -4.47
CA SER A 398 -27.82 -28.33 -4.38
C SER A 398 -28.72 -29.06 -3.34
N ILE A 399 -29.08 -28.38 -2.24
CA ILE A 399 -30.03 -28.91 -1.24
C ILE A 399 -31.43 -28.99 -1.83
N ILE A 400 -31.89 -27.93 -2.51
CA ILE A 400 -33.22 -27.90 -3.17
C ILE A 400 -33.30 -29.03 -4.21
N THR A 401 -32.26 -29.17 -5.04
CA THR A 401 -32.21 -30.21 -6.08
C THR A 401 -32.25 -31.63 -5.51
N SER A 402 -31.64 -31.86 -4.35
CA SER A 402 -31.58 -33.18 -3.73
C SER A 402 -32.84 -33.51 -2.90
N SER A 403 -33.81 -32.58 -2.70
CA SER A 403 -34.99 -32.76 -1.91
C SER A 403 -36.10 -33.48 -2.71
N THR A 404 -36.75 -34.52 -2.12
CA THR A 404 -37.79 -35.33 -2.78
C THR A 404 -39.13 -34.62 -2.94
N LYS A 405 -39.43 -33.57 -2.18
CA LYS A 405 -40.74 -32.89 -2.25
C LYS A 405 -41.04 -32.30 -3.62
N ASN A 406 -40.05 -31.92 -4.39
CA ASN A 406 -40.27 -31.38 -5.73
C ASN A 406 -40.62 -32.47 -6.79
N PHE A 407 -40.41 -33.75 -6.48
CA PHE A 407 -40.64 -34.85 -7.42
C PHE A 407 -42.06 -35.43 -7.33
N GLU A 408 -42.69 -35.42 -6.13
CA GLU A 408 -44.04 -35.87 -5.93
C GLU A 408 -45.08 -34.96 -6.61
N ASN A 409 -44.87 -33.65 -6.60
CA ASN A 409 -45.72 -32.68 -7.27
C ASN A 409 -45.67 -32.75 -8.81
N THR A 410 -44.56 -33.22 -9.38
CA THR A 410 -44.44 -33.39 -10.85
C THR A 410 -45.06 -34.69 -11.33
N SER A 411 -45.10 -35.73 -10.52
CA SER A 411 -45.77 -37.00 -10.87
C SER A 411 -47.29 -36.87 -10.83
N ASN A 412 -47.81 -36.07 -9.91
CA ASN A 412 -49.26 -35.82 -9.78
C ASN A 412 -49.83 -34.89 -10.87
N ASN A 413 -49.00 -34.11 -11.55
CA ASN A 413 -49.39 -33.28 -12.72
C ASN A 413 -49.24 -33.97 -14.08
N LEU A 414 -48.79 -35.22 -14.09
CA LEU A 414 -48.58 -36.02 -15.31
C LEU A 414 -49.52 -37.24 -15.35
N SER A 415 -50.32 -37.46 -14.30
CA SER A 415 -51.46 -38.38 -14.26
C SER A 415 -52.78 -37.64 -14.53
#